data_b5323e1fc09768256e9f0ee63fdff0a3
#
_entry.id   b5323e1fc09768256e9f0ee63fdff0a3
#
_cell.length_a   1.000
_cell.length_b   1.000
_cell.length_c   1.000
_cell.angle_alpha   90.00
_cell.angle_beta   90.00
_cell.angle_gamma   90.00
#
_symmetry.space_group_name_H-M   'P 1'
#
loop_
_entity.id
_entity.type
_entity.pdbx_description
1 polymer ?
#
loop_
_entity_poly.entity_id
_entity_poly.type
_entity_poly.pdbx_seq_one_letter_code
_entity_poly.pdbx_strand_id
1 'polypeptide(L)'
;MRRRRDDGPPRPADADLLVNAGWQEIGDGVFVRRHRSLDLNCGLVVGEGACLVVDTRSHLGEAAELIDAVRTITPHPWTVVNTHAHYDHCFGNAAFRPAPVWGSRGCAAALAATGEQQRAALVAELRADGNQRAADQVTVVPIDPPECLVDDVQVLDIGGRDVALRFLGRGHTDHDLVVEVETSGDGIVVFAGDLVEEGAPPAFEDSFPAEWPATLGRLHAMARGPVVPGHGAVVDAAFVGAQREELLAVLAAVRAGRPHEGPYDAATMRVAASRPLR
;
A
#
# COMPACT_ATOMS: atom_id res chain seq x y z
N MET A 1 -5.52 -4.25 16.37
CA MET A 1 -6.63 -5.24 16.23
C MET A 1 -7.53 -4.71 15.12
N ARG A 2 -7.18 -5.04 13.86
CA ARG A 2 -8.00 -4.63 12.71
C ARG A 2 -9.36 -5.32 12.82
N ARG A 3 -10.45 -4.57 12.76
CA ARG A 3 -11.80 -5.16 12.77
C ARG A 3 -11.94 -6.02 11.52
N ARG A 4 -12.49 -7.25 11.69
CA ARG A 4 -12.95 -8.07 10.57
C ARG A 4 -13.87 -7.21 9.71
N ARG A 5 -13.51 -7.03 8.44
CA ARG A 5 -14.44 -6.48 7.46
C ARG A 5 -15.50 -7.56 7.22
N ASP A 6 -16.75 -7.14 7.31
CA ASP A 6 -17.91 -7.99 7.15
C ASP A 6 -17.89 -8.66 5.76
N ASP A 7 -18.00 -10.00 5.71
CA ASP A 7 -18.08 -10.77 4.46
C ASP A 7 -19.47 -10.57 3.79
N GLY A 8 -19.94 -9.34 3.71
CA GLY A 8 -21.14 -8.97 2.99
C GLY A 8 -21.05 -9.35 1.50
N PRO A 9 -22.21 -9.44 0.78
CA PRO A 9 -22.19 -9.73 -0.64
C PRO A 9 -21.37 -8.68 -1.39
N PRO A 10 -20.60 -9.08 -2.42
CA PRO A 10 -19.71 -8.18 -3.17
C PRO A 10 -20.48 -6.95 -3.68
N ARG A 11 -19.88 -5.76 -3.52
CA ARG A 11 -20.43 -4.53 -4.06
C ARG A 11 -20.47 -4.59 -5.59
N PRO A 12 -21.36 -3.85 -6.28
CA PRO A 12 -21.44 -3.86 -7.75
C PRO A 12 -20.12 -3.60 -8.48
N ALA A 13 -19.23 -2.78 -7.90
CA ALA A 13 -17.87 -2.56 -8.40
C ALA A 13 -16.99 -3.83 -8.35
N ASP A 14 -17.33 -4.81 -7.51
CA ASP A 14 -16.59 -6.08 -7.40
C ASP A 14 -16.91 -7.07 -8.54
N ALA A 15 -17.99 -6.85 -9.29
CA ALA A 15 -18.39 -7.73 -10.39
C ALA A 15 -17.46 -7.58 -11.63
N ASP A 16 -16.96 -6.36 -11.88
CA ASP A 16 -16.02 -6.09 -12.98
C ASP A 16 -14.60 -6.60 -12.68
N LEU A 17 -14.25 -6.81 -11.40
CA LEU A 17 -12.96 -7.36 -10.97
C LEU A 17 -12.78 -8.85 -11.32
N LEU A 18 -13.83 -9.55 -11.76
CA LEU A 18 -13.78 -10.95 -12.15
C LEU A 18 -13.40 -11.16 -13.63
N VAL A 19 -13.35 -10.10 -14.44
CA VAL A 19 -13.26 -10.22 -15.89
C VAL A 19 -11.83 -10.51 -16.39
N ASN A 20 -10.77 -10.04 -15.69
CA ASN A 20 -9.38 -10.23 -16.08
C ASN A 20 -8.52 -10.77 -14.92
N ALA A 21 -8.85 -11.93 -14.38
CA ALA A 21 -8.19 -12.48 -13.19
C ALA A 21 -8.20 -11.49 -12.00
N GLY A 22 -9.24 -10.65 -11.93
CA GLY A 22 -9.42 -9.64 -10.88
C GLY A 22 -8.66 -8.33 -11.09
N TRP A 23 -8.03 -8.11 -12.26
CA TRP A 23 -7.42 -6.83 -12.60
C TRP A 23 -8.45 -5.85 -13.14
N GLN A 24 -8.34 -4.59 -12.69
CA GLN A 24 -9.05 -3.44 -13.26
C GLN A 24 -8.02 -2.52 -13.93
N GLU A 25 -8.19 -2.21 -15.19
CA GLU A 25 -7.40 -1.18 -15.87
C GLU A 25 -7.92 0.20 -15.47
N ILE A 26 -7.02 1.05 -14.96
CA ILE A 26 -7.32 2.39 -14.43
C ILE A 26 -6.56 3.51 -15.17
N GLY A 27 -5.75 3.13 -16.13
CA GLY A 27 -5.01 3.97 -17.06
C GLY A 27 -4.45 3.08 -18.14
N ASP A 28 -4.03 3.64 -19.26
CA ASP A 28 -3.45 2.89 -20.38
C ASP A 28 -2.27 2.02 -19.92
N GLY A 29 -2.44 0.70 -19.88
CA GLY A 29 -1.45 -0.26 -19.37
C GLY A 29 -1.17 -0.15 -17.87
N VAL A 30 -2.05 0.48 -17.08
CA VAL A 30 -1.94 0.60 -15.62
C VAL A 30 -3.12 -0.10 -14.98
N PHE A 31 -2.85 -1.08 -14.16
CA PHE A 31 -3.85 -1.96 -13.56
C PHE A 31 -3.75 -1.97 -12.04
N VAL A 32 -4.89 -2.12 -11.38
CA VAL A 32 -5.00 -2.41 -9.95
C VAL A 32 -5.70 -3.75 -9.75
N ARG A 33 -5.23 -4.53 -8.78
CA ARG A 33 -5.88 -5.74 -8.30
C ARG A 33 -6.18 -5.61 -6.81
N ARG A 34 -7.48 -5.57 -6.49
CA ARG A 34 -7.97 -5.52 -5.12
C ARG A 34 -8.20 -6.93 -4.61
N HIS A 35 -7.55 -7.27 -3.52
CA HIS A 35 -7.63 -8.58 -2.88
C HIS A 35 -8.62 -8.56 -1.71
N ARG A 36 -9.40 -9.65 -1.54
CA ARG A 36 -10.32 -9.77 -0.41
C ARG A 36 -9.60 -9.84 0.95
N SER A 37 -8.42 -10.48 0.98
CA SER A 37 -7.58 -10.49 2.16
C SER A 37 -7.10 -9.06 2.42
N LEU A 38 -7.46 -8.53 3.58
CA LEU A 38 -7.14 -7.16 4.03
C LEU A 38 -7.70 -6.05 3.14
N ASP A 39 -8.48 -6.37 2.10
CA ASP A 39 -8.95 -5.41 1.11
C ASP A 39 -7.79 -4.69 0.40
N LEU A 40 -6.66 -5.39 0.28
CA LEU A 40 -5.37 -4.88 -0.17
C LEU A 40 -5.33 -4.66 -1.68
N ASN A 41 -4.68 -3.60 -2.12
CA ASN A 41 -4.40 -3.32 -3.52
C ASN A 41 -2.96 -3.65 -3.89
N CYS A 42 -2.78 -4.34 -5.03
CA CYS A 42 -1.51 -4.43 -5.73
C CYS A 42 -1.62 -3.77 -7.10
N GLY A 43 -0.53 -3.20 -7.58
CA GLY A 43 -0.46 -2.52 -8.87
C GLY A 43 0.32 -3.31 -9.92
N LEU A 44 -0.01 -3.07 -11.20
CA LEU A 44 0.77 -3.53 -12.34
C LEU A 44 0.84 -2.41 -13.37
N VAL A 45 2.04 -2.07 -13.78
CA VAL A 45 2.31 -1.12 -14.89
C VAL A 45 2.99 -1.89 -16.01
N VAL A 46 2.42 -1.84 -17.22
CA VAL A 46 2.92 -2.58 -18.40
C VAL A 46 3.47 -1.59 -19.42
N GLY A 47 4.73 -1.77 -19.77
CA GLY A 47 5.39 -1.09 -20.90
C GLY A 47 5.81 -2.04 -22.00
N GLU A 48 6.61 -1.61 -22.94
CA GLU A 48 7.10 -2.42 -24.04
C GLU A 48 8.21 -3.36 -23.54
N GLY A 49 7.94 -4.65 -23.49
CA GLY A 49 8.92 -5.66 -23.08
C GLY A 49 9.28 -5.69 -21.60
N ALA A 50 8.61 -4.89 -20.74
CA ALA A 50 8.85 -4.82 -19.30
C ALA A 50 7.56 -4.53 -18.53
N CYS A 51 7.52 -4.85 -17.25
CA CYS A 51 6.44 -4.42 -16.36
C CYS A 51 6.94 -4.13 -14.94
N LEU A 52 6.17 -3.37 -14.16
CA LEU A 52 6.39 -3.07 -12.76
C LEU A 52 5.23 -3.62 -11.93
N VAL A 53 5.55 -4.34 -10.86
CA VAL A 53 4.57 -4.78 -9.85
C VAL A 53 4.71 -3.90 -8.62
N VAL A 54 3.59 -3.35 -8.13
CA VAL A 54 3.54 -2.54 -6.91
C VAL A 54 2.96 -3.40 -5.80
N ASP A 55 3.79 -3.65 -4.79
CA ASP A 55 3.55 -4.50 -3.62
C ASP A 55 3.34 -6.00 -3.92
N THR A 56 3.62 -6.86 -2.92
CA THR A 56 3.83 -8.29 -3.14
C THR A 56 3.01 -9.21 -2.23
N ARG A 57 2.11 -8.68 -1.39
CA ARG A 57 1.27 -9.45 -0.47
C ARG A 57 1.99 -10.00 0.78
N SER A 58 1.25 -10.76 1.60
CA SER A 58 1.60 -11.14 2.98
C SER A 58 2.42 -12.41 3.11
N HIS A 59 2.46 -13.26 2.10
CA HIS A 59 3.21 -14.53 2.12
C HIS A 59 3.38 -15.13 0.73
N LEU A 60 4.29 -16.12 0.60
CA LEU A 60 4.66 -16.70 -0.69
C LEU A 60 3.47 -17.31 -1.47
N GLY A 61 2.46 -17.86 -0.79
CA GLY A 61 1.27 -18.40 -1.46
C GLY A 61 0.40 -17.32 -2.09
N GLU A 62 0.22 -16.20 -1.42
CA GLU A 62 -0.49 -15.04 -1.96
C GLU A 62 0.32 -14.34 -3.07
N ALA A 63 1.64 -14.27 -2.91
CA ALA A 63 2.54 -13.76 -3.95
C ALA A 63 2.52 -14.62 -5.21
N ALA A 64 2.48 -15.95 -5.07
CA ALA A 64 2.34 -16.87 -6.21
C ALA A 64 1.01 -16.66 -6.96
N GLU A 65 -0.09 -16.45 -6.24
CA GLU A 65 -1.39 -16.11 -6.83
C GLU A 65 -1.33 -14.76 -7.58
N LEU A 66 -0.64 -13.76 -7.02
CA LEU A 66 -0.43 -12.48 -7.69
C LEU A 66 0.42 -12.64 -8.96
N ILE A 67 1.48 -13.45 -8.91
CA ILE A 67 2.32 -13.78 -10.08
C ILE A 67 1.49 -14.44 -11.18
N ASP A 68 0.66 -15.42 -10.84
CA ASP A 68 -0.23 -16.07 -11.79
C ASP A 68 -1.18 -15.04 -12.43
N ALA A 69 -1.74 -14.13 -11.63
CA ALA A 69 -2.60 -13.07 -12.14
C ALA A 69 -1.84 -12.08 -13.06
N VAL A 70 -0.60 -11.68 -12.72
CA VAL A 70 0.25 -10.84 -13.60
C VAL A 70 0.47 -11.54 -14.94
N ARG A 71 0.71 -12.85 -14.94
CA ARG A 71 0.93 -13.65 -16.17
C ARG A 71 -0.29 -13.76 -17.07
N THR A 72 -1.49 -13.47 -16.57
CA THR A 72 -2.69 -13.34 -17.44
C THR A 72 -2.69 -12.05 -18.24
N ILE A 73 -2.00 -10.99 -17.76
CA ILE A 73 -1.91 -9.68 -18.43
C ILE A 73 -0.68 -9.62 -19.34
N THR A 74 0.50 -10.02 -18.82
CA THR A 74 1.75 -9.89 -19.57
C THR A 74 2.76 -11.00 -19.27
N PRO A 75 3.50 -11.51 -20.30
CA PRO A 75 4.63 -12.42 -20.09
C PRO A 75 5.94 -11.68 -19.79
N HIS A 76 5.95 -10.35 -19.80
CA HIS A 76 7.18 -9.56 -19.68
C HIS A 76 7.92 -9.81 -18.36
N PRO A 77 9.26 -9.65 -18.34
CA PRO A 77 9.99 -9.59 -17.08
C PRO A 77 9.51 -8.41 -16.24
N TRP A 78 9.49 -8.62 -14.93
CA TRP A 78 9.03 -7.61 -13.98
C TRP A 78 10.16 -7.00 -13.15
N THR A 79 9.93 -5.78 -12.74
CA THR A 79 10.56 -5.10 -11.60
C THR A 79 9.51 -5.00 -10.49
N VAL A 80 9.92 -4.99 -9.24
CA VAL A 80 9.03 -4.86 -8.09
C VAL A 80 9.32 -3.57 -7.36
N VAL A 81 8.29 -2.91 -6.80
CA VAL A 81 8.44 -1.82 -5.85
C VAL A 81 7.57 -2.07 -4.63
N ASN A 82 8.12 -1.85 -3.43
CA ASN A 82 7.35 -1.81 -2.20
C ASN A 82 7.04 -0.36 -1.84
N THR A 83 5.77 -0.09 -1.52
CA THR A 83 5.33 1.21 -1.04
C THR A 83 5.88 1.50 0.35
N HIS A 84 5.86 0.52 1.24
CA HIS A 84 6.42 0.61 2.61
C HIS A 84 6.71 -0.79 3.19
N ALA A 85 7.15 -0.86 4.46
CA ALA A 85 7.73 -2.08 5.06
C ALA A 85 6.71 -2.95 5.83
N HIS A 86 5.40 -2.74 5.70
CA HIS A 86 4.43 -3.62 6.35
C HIS A 86 4.30 -4.95 5.62
N TYR A 87 4.03 -6.01 6.39
CA TYR A 87 4.07 -7.40 5.94
C TYR A 87 3.17 -7.68 4.74
N ASP A 88 2.01 -7.03 4.69
CA ASP A 88 1.02 -7.23 3.63
C ASP A 88 1.40 -6.58 2.30
N HIS A 89 2.42 -5.72 2.28
CA HIS A 89 2.96 -5.07 1.08
C HIS A 89 4.28 -5.70 0.60
N CYS A 90 5.05 -6.37 1.46
CA CYS A 90 6.42 -6.73 1.13
C CYS A 90 6.85 -8.18 1.44
N PHE A 91 6.05 -8.97 2.17
CA PHE A 91 6.47 -10.33 2.53
C PHE A 91 6.49 -11.33 1.35
N GLY A 92 5.88 -10.95 0.23
CA GLY A 92 5.95 -11.73 -0.99
C GLY A 92 7.21 -11.51 -1.84
N ASN A 93 8.09 -10.59 -1.50
CA ASN A 93 9.24 -10.18 -2.32
C ASN A 93 10.05 -11.37 -2.85
N ALA A 94 10.36 -12.34 -1.99
CA ALA A 94 11.16 -13.50 -2.34
C ALA A 94 10.57 -14.37 -3.46
N ALA A 95 9.24 -14.32 -3.69
CA ALA A 95 8.59 -15.04 -4.78
C ALA A 95 8.86 -14.42 -6.15
N PHE A 96 9.22 -13.14 -6.19
CA PHE A 96 9.49 -12.40 -7.44
C PHE A 96 10.96 -12.48 -7.87
N ARG A 97 11.84 -13.04 -7.04
CA ARG A 97 13.27 -13.18 -7.40
C ARG A 97 13.46 -14.01 -8.66
N PRO A 98 14.47 -13.68 -9.50
CA PRO A 98 15.58 -12.73 -9.28
C PRO A 98 15.28 -11.27 -9.70
N ALA A 99 14.03 -10.86 -9.78
CA ALA A 99 13.69 -9.48 -10.14
C ALA A 99 14.28 -8.46 -9.13
N PRO A 100 14.69 -7.27 -9.60
CA PRO A 100 15.06 -6.19 -8.70
C PRO A 100 13.85 -5.72 -7.91
N VAL A 101 14.04 -5.50 -6.60
CA VAL A 101 13.02 -4.96 -5.69
C VAL A 101 13.43 -3.57 -5.26
N TRP A 102 12.64 -2.59 -5.62
CA TRP A 102 12.79 -1.18 -5.25
C TRP A 102 11.99 -0.86 -3.98
N GLY A 103 12.52 0.05 -3.19
CA GLY A 103 11.83 0.61 -2.03
C GLY A 103 12.60 1.81 -1.51
N SER A 104 12.01 2.59 -0.61
CA SER A 104 12.79 3.63 0.05
C SER A 104 13.90 3.00 0.90
N ARG A 105 14.98 3.74 1.13
CA ARG A 105 16.04 3.32 2.05
C ARG A 105 15.48 3.03 3.45
N GLY A 106 14.48 3.81 3.88
CA GLY A 106 13.79 3.58 5.15
C GLY A 106 12.99 2.27 5.15
N CYS A 107 12.30 1.95 4.06
CA CYS A 107 11.58 0.69 3.90
C CYS A 107 12.52 -0.51 4.04
N ALA A 108 13.65 -0.51 3.33
CA ALA A 108 14.63 -1.58 3.43
C ALA A 108 15.18 -1.74 4.85
N ALA A 109 15.51 -0.63 5.52
CA ALA A 109 16.00 -0.63 6.88
C ALA A 109 14.94 -1.11 7.89
N ALA A 110 13.70 -0.64 7.76
CA ALA A 110 12.59 -1.02 8.63
C ALA A 110 12.27 -2.51 8.49
N LEU A 111 12.18 -3.02 7.24
CA LEU A 111 11.90 -4.44 7.00
C LEU A 111 13.02 -5.33 7.54
N ALA A 112 14.29 -4.96 7.36
CA ALA A 112 15.43 -5.68 7.93
C ALA A 112 15.41 -5.69 9.46
N ALA A 113 14.98 -4.60 10.09
CA ALA A 113 14.97 -4.46 11.54
C ALA A 113 13.74 -5.10 12.20
N THR A 114 12.57 -5.03 11.58
CA THR A 114 11.28 -5.39 12.21
C THR A 114 10.58 -6.57 11.54
N GLY A 115 11.01 -7.02 10.36
CA GLY A 115 10.31 -8.06 9.59
C GLY A 115 10.11 -9.35 10.37
N GLU A 116 11.10 -9.81 11.13
CA GLU A 116 10.97 -11.00 11.99
C GLU A 116 9.91 -10.80 13.09
N GLN A 117 9.84 -9.59 13.68
CA GLN A 117 8.85 -9.26 14.69
C GLN A 117 7.44 -9.19 14.08
N GLN A 118 7.30 -8.56 12.90
CA GLN A 118 6.04 -8.52 12.16
C GLN A 118 5.56 -9.93 11.82
N ARG A 119 6.46 -10.79 11.31
CA ARG A 119 6.17 -12.19 11.01
C ARG A 119 5.68 -12.95 12.23
N ALA A 120 6.36 -12.81 13.36
CA ALA A 120 5.97 -13.48 14.60
C ALA A 120 4.61 -13.00 15.13
N ALA A 121 4.34 -11.69 15.05
CA ALA A 121 3.06 -11.11 15.45
C ALA A 121 1.91 -11.59 14.57
N LEU A 122 2.10 -11.59 13.23
CA LEU A 122 1.10 -12.08 12.28
C LEU A 122 0.80 -13.57 12.48
N VAL A 123 1.83 -14.40 12.69
CA VAL A 123 1.65 -15.83 12.97
C VAL A 123 0.82 -16.04 14.26
N ALA A 124 1.09 -15.25 15.30
CA ALA A 124 0.34 -15.34 16.55
C ALA A 124 -1.13 -14.93 16.36
N GLU A 125 -1.38 -13.86 15.61
CA GLU A 125 -2.74 -13.38 15.28
C GLU A 125 -3.52 -14.42 14.47
N LEU A 126 -2.93 -14.94 13.39
CA LEU A 126 -3.55 -15.95 12.54
C LEU A 126 -3.89 -17.23 13.30
N ARG A 127 -3.01 -17.66 14.22
CA ARG A 127 -3.28 -18.81 15.09
C ARG A 127 -4.42 -18.54 16.08
N ALA A 128 -4.46 -17.34 16.67
CA ALA A 128 -5.54 -16.93 17.55
C ALA A 128 -6.90 -16.91 16.85
N ASP A 129 -6.91 -16.55 15.56
CA ASP A 129 -8.09 -16.56 14.69
C ASP A 129 -8.43 -17.96 14.12
N GLY A 130 -7.65 -18.99 14.46
CA GLY A 130 -7.85 -20.36 13.98
C GLY A 130 -7.42 -20.59 12.53
N ASN A 131 -6.73 -19.64 11.91
CA ASN A 131 -6.23 -19.75 10.53
C ASN A 131 -4.84 -20.37 10.49
N GLN A 132 -4.75 -21.66 10.90
CA GLN A 132 -3.48 -22.39 10.98
C GLN A 132 -2.77 -22.47 9.63
N ARG A 133 -3.51 -22.62 8.53
CA ARG A 133 -2.91 -22.71 7.20
C ARG A 133 -2.15 -21.44 6.81
N ALA A 134 -2.74 -20.28 7.02
CA ALA A 134 -2.06 -19.00 6.75
C ALA A 134 -0.88 -18.79 7.72
N ALA A 135 -1.04 -19.14 8.99
CA ALA A 135 0.04 -19.07 9.99
C ALA A 135 1.26 -19.91 9.58
N ASP A 136 1.04 -21.12 9.07
CA ASP A 136 2.13 -21.99 8.59
C ASP A 136 2.83 -21.40 7.35
N GLN A 137 2.07 -20.80 6.44
CA GLN A 137 2.62 -20.12 5.26
C GLN A 137 3.46 -18.89 5.66
N VAL A 138 2.98 -18.07 6.60
CA VAL A 138 3.71 -16.89 7.09
C VAL A 138 4.96 -17.29 7.88
N THR A 139 4.92 -18.39 8.65
CA THR A 139 6.06 -18.86 9.46
C THR A 139 7.33 -19.06 8.64
N VAL A 140 7.20 -19.46 7.37
CA VAL A 140 8.34 -19.78 6.49
C VAL A 140 8.70 -18.65 5.52
N VAL A 141 8.06 -17.50 5.61
CA VAL A 141 8.34 -16.35 4.73
C VAL A 141 9.77 -15.85 4.97
N PRO A 142 10.61 -15.78 3.94
CA PRO A 142 11.89 -15.08 4.06
C PRO A 142 11.67 -13.58 4.20
N ILE A 143 12.39 -12.94 5.10
CA ILE A 143 12.45 -11.48 5.14
C ILE A 143 13.43 -11.03 4.08
N ASP A 144 12.92 -10.42 3.01
CA ASP A 144 13.64 -10.05 1.80
C ASP A 144 13.50 -8.55 1.50
N PRO A 145 14.31 -7.69 2.14
CA PRO A 145 14.22 -6.24 1.96
C PRO A 145 14.57 -5.80 0.53
N PRO A 146 14.02 -4.65 0.07
CA PRO A 146 14.45 -4.01 -1.17
C PRO A 146 15.96 -3.78 -1.22
N GLU A 147 16.60 -4.09 -2.36
CA GLU A 147 18.03 -3.81 -2.59
C GLU A 147 18.26 -2.58 -3.47
N CYS A 148 17.24 -2.18 -4.26
CA CYS A 148 17.28 -0.97 -5.06
C CYS A 148 16.66 0.18 -4.26
N LEU A 149 17.47 1.15 -3.83
CA LEU A 149 17.07 2.11 -2.80
C LEU A 149 16.76 3.48 -3.39
N VAL A 150 15.61 4.03 -2.97
CA VAL A 150 15.15 5.38 -3.28
C VAL A 150 15.33 6.27 -2.04
N ASP A 151 15.96 7.45 -2.20
CA ASP A 151 16.06 8.44 -1.13
C ASP A 151 14.91 9.47 -1.21
N ASP A 152 14.79 10.19 -2.33
CA ASP A 152 13.73 11.19 -2.56
C ASP A 152 12.87 10.84 -3.78
N VAL A 153 13.51 10.76 -4.95
CA VAL A 153 12.86 10.49 -6.24
C VAL A 153 13.73 9.60 -7.09
N GLN A 154 13.12 8.59 -7.69
CA GLN A 154 13.75 7.75 -8.72
C GLN A 154 12.77 7.58 -9.87
N VAL A 155 13.22 7.80 -11.11
CA VAL A 155 12.45 7.47 -12.30
C VAL A 155 12.96 6.17 -12.87
N LEU A 156 12.04 5.25 -13.15
CA LEU A 156 12.30 3.96 -13.80
C LEU A 156 11.73 4.00 -15.21
N ASP A 157 12.49 3.52 -16.18
CA ASP A 157 11.95 3.23 -17.52
C ASP A 157 11.37 1.82 -17.53
N ILE A 158 10.05 1.74 -17.64
CA ILE A 158 9.31 0.49 -17.76
C ILE A 158 8.90 0.30 -19.22
N GLY A 159 9.88 -0.04 -20.05
CA GLY A 159 9.65 -0.27 -21.48
C GLY A 159 9.10 0.97 -22.22
N GLY A 160 9.80 2.08 -22.14
CA GLY A 160 9.43 3.35 -22.76
C GLY A 160 8.39 4.15 -21.97
N ARG A 161 8.05 3.71 -20.76
CA ARG A 161 7.14 4.40 -19.84
C ARG A 161 7.89 4.84 -18.59
N ASP A 162 7.96 6.13 -18.35
CA ASP A 162 8.52 6.68 -17.12
C ASP A 162 7.59 6.43 -15.93
N VAL A 163 8.13 5.83 -14.88
CA VAL A 163 7.44 5.61 -13.61
C VAL A 163 8.27 6.26 -12.51
N ALA A 164 7.72 7.25 -11.81
CA ALA A 164 8.41 7.94 -10.74
C ALA A 164 8.06 7.35 -9.37
N LEU A 165 9.08 6.92 -8.64
CA LEU A 165 9.00 6.53 -7.25
C LEU A 165 9.35 7.74 -6.39
N ARG A 166 8.45 8.19 -5.49
CA ARG A 166 8.64 9.42 -4.73
C ARG A 166 8.42 9.23 -3.25
N PHE A 167 9.35 9.72 -2.44
CA PHE A 167 9.12 9.95 -1.02
C PHE A 167 8.52 11.33 -0.83
N LEU A 168 7.28 11.40 -0.37
CA LEU A 168 6.57 12.67 -0.18
C LEU A 168 6.68 13.21 1.26
N GLY A 169 7.39 12.53 2.13
CA GLY A 169 7.50 12.84 3.56
C GLY A 169 6.85 11.78 4.41
N ARG A 170 6.98 11.91 5.73
CA ARG A 170 6.41 10.98 6.69
C ARG A 170 4.89 11.04 6.71
N GLY A 171 4.25 9.91 6.91
CA GLY A 171 2.81 9.80 6.97
C GLY A 171 2.36 8.56 7.71
N HIS A 172 1.97 7.52 6.98
CA HIS A 172 1.63 6.22 7.52
C HIS A 172 2.85 5.55 8.15
N THR A 173 4.02 5.73 7.52
CA THR A 173 5.35 5.42 8.08
C THR A 173 6.30 6.60 7.88
N ASP A 174 7.58 6.43 8.21
CA ASP A 174 8.64 7.39 7.87
C ASP A 174 9.33 7.08 6.53
N HIS A 175 8.79 6.15 5.78
CA HIS A 175 9.44 5.62 4.58
C HIS A 175 8.47 5.28 3.43
N ASP A 176 7.25 5.84 3.44
CA ASP A 176 6.26 5.60 2.40
C ASP A 176 6.71 6.12 1.03
N LEU A 177 6.66 5.27 0.00
CA LEU A 177 6.81 5.67 -1.39
C LEU A 177 5.46 5.72 -2.09
N VAL A 178 5.25 6.72 -2.93
CA VAL A 178 4.20 6.71 -3.93
C VAL A 178 4.79 6.36 -5.29
N VAL A 179 4.00 5.66 -6.11
CA VAL A 179 4.36 5.32 -7.49
C VAL A 179 3.48 6.15 -8.42
N GLU A 180 4.10 7.08 -9.13
CA GLU A 180 3.45 7.98 -10.08
C GLU A 180 3.65 7.46 -11.49
N VAL A 181 2.56 7.28 -12.24
CA VAL A 181 2.58 6.78 -13.62
C VAL A 181 1.84 7.76 -14.51
N GLU A 182 2.54 8.35 -15.48
CA GLU A 182 1.91 9.15 -16.50
C GLU A 182 1.09 8.26 -17.45
N THR A 183 -0.12 8.70 -17.77
CA THR A 183 -1.02 8.05 -18.70
C THR A 183 -1.31 8.93 -19.91
N SER A 184 -2.01 8.41 -20.91
CA SER A 184 -2.36 9.16 -22.11
C SER A 184 -3.11 10.48 -21.76
N GLY A 185 -2.75 11.58 -22.42
CA GLY A 185 -3.19 12.93 -22.06
C GLY A 185 -2.39 13.47 -20.87
N ASP A 186 -2.99 14.32 -20.04
CA ASP A 186 -2.35 14.90 -18.86
C ASP A 186 -2.69 14.10 -17.56
N GLY A 187 -3.18 12.87 -17.69
CA GLY A 187 -3.57 12.01 -16.58
C GLY A 187 -2.38 11.41 -15.85
N ILE A 188 -2.53 11.25 -14.54
CA ILE A 188 -1.56 10.56 -13.67
C ILE A 188 -2.31 9.56 -12.82
N VAL A 189 -1.87 8.30 -12.83
CA VAL A 189 -2.25 7.31 -11.82
C VAL A 189 -1.21 7.33 -10.70
N VAL A 190 -1.67 7.34 -9.45
CA VAL A 190 -0.81 7.29 -8.27
C VAL A 190 -1.15 6.08 -7.43
N PHE A 191 -0.18 5.18 -7.19
CA PHE A 191 -0.30 4.19 -6.12
C PHE A 191 0.25 4.82 -4.84
N ALA A 192 -0.62 5.04 -3.88
CA ALA A 192 -0.31 5.80 -2.67
C ALA A 192 0.12 4.93 -1.47
N GLY A 193 -0.03 3.61 -1.57
CA GLY A 193 0.09 2.75 -0.41
C GLY A 193 -0.84 3.22 0.72
N ASP A 194 -0.45 2.96 1.95
CA ASP A 194 -1.25 3.28 3.14
C ASP A 194 -1.18 4.77 3.55
N LEU A 195 -0.51 5.62 2.75
CA LEU A 195 -0.72 7.07 2.88
C LEU A 195 -2.20 7.43 2.65
N VAL A 196 -2.91 6.64 1.84
CA VAL A 196 -4.35 6.76 1.61
C VAL A 196 -5.01 5.42 1.92
N GLU A 197 -6.02 5.42 2.79
CA GLU A 197 -6.85 4.25 3.09
C GLU A 197 -8.33 4.56 2.84
N GLU A 198 -9.02 3.69 2.09
CA GLU A 198 -10.46 3.76 1.87
C GLU A 198 -11.18 2.63 2.61
N GLY A 199 -12.37 2.92 3.14
CA GLY A 199 -13.23 1.94 3.82
C GLY A 199 -12.83 1.60 5.25
N ALA A 200 -11.71 2.16 5.77
CA ALA A 200 -11.30 2.10 7.16
C ALA A 200 -10.62 3.40 7.59
N PRO A 201 -10.55 3.72 8.89
CA PRO A 201 -9.71 4.80 9.38
C PRO A 201 -8.23 4.55 9.05
N PRO A 202 -7.42 5.59 8.83
CA PRO A 202 -5.98 5.46 8.70
C PRO A 202 -5.35 4.72 9.87
N ALA A 203 -4.39 3.86 9.59
CA ALA A 203 -3.65 3.10 10.60
C ALA A 203 -2.59 3.99 11.26
N PHE A 204 -2.65 4.15 12.59
CA PHE A 204 -1.79 5.07 13.32
C PHE A 204 -0.65 4.40 14.09
N GLU A 205 -0.52 3.09 14.11
CA GLU A 205 0.33 2.29 14.99
C GLU A 205 1.80 2.73 15.01
N ASP A 206 2.39 2.99 13.86
CA ASP A 206 3.77 3.49 13.72
C ASP A 206 3.85 4.79 12.90
N SER A 207 2.70 5.44 12.68
CA SER A 207 2.53 6.63 11.85
C SER A 207 3.09 7.92 12.45
N PHE A 208 3.09 8.96 11.62
CA PHE A 208 3.53 10.32 11.95
C PHE A 208 2.36 11.33 11.78
N PRO A 209 1.36 11.33 12.67
CA PRO A 209 0.13 12.10 12.49
C PRO A 209 0.37 13.63 12.40
N ALA A 210 1.49 14.11 12.96
CA ALA A 210 1.85 15.54 12.88
C ALA A 210 2.29 15.99 11.48
N GLU A 211 2.88 15.08 10.71
CA GLU A 211 3.46 15.33 9.38
C GLU A 211 2.57 14.83 8.24
N TRP A 212 1.76 13.81 8.50
CA TRP A 212 0.92 13.14 7.50
C TRP A 212 -0.01 14.11 6.71
N PRO A 213 -0.69 15.11 7.34
CA PRO A 213 -1.49 16.07 6.57
C PRO A 213 -0.68 16.86 5.54
N ALA A 214 0.58 17.19 5.84
CA ALA A 214 1.45 17.89 4.89
C ALA A 214 1.88 16.97 3.74
N THR A 215 2.13 15.69 4.03
CA THR A 215 2.44 14.66 3.02
C THR A 215 1.25 14.43 2.09
N LEU A 216 0.02 14.31 2.64
CA LEU A 216 -1.19 14.25 1.82
C LEU A 216 -1.44 15.52 1.01
N GLY A 217 -1.04 16.69 1.52
CA GLY A 217 -1.11 17.93 0.74
C GLY A 217 -0.25 17.88 -0.53
N ARG A 218 0.95 17.27 -0.45
CA ARG A 218 1.83 17.06 -1.62
C ARG A 218 1.26 16.02 -2.58
N LEU A 219 0.72 14.92 -2.05
CA LEU A 219 0.04 13.90 -2.85
C LEU A 219 -1.18 14.47 -3.57
N HIS A 220 -2.03 15.21 -2.87
CA HIS A 220 -3.21 15.88 -3.43
C HIS A 220 -2.85 16.81 -4.60
N ALA A 221 -1.76 17.57 -4.46
CA ALA A 221 -1.32 18.52 -5.50
C ALA A 221 -0.85 17.83 -6.79
N MET A 222 -0.38 16.58 -6.71
CA MET A 222 0.06 15.80 -7.87
C MET A 222 -1.04 14.90 -8.45
N ALA A 223 -2.09 14.60 -7.70
CA ALA A 223 -3.16 13.69 -8.12
C ALA A 223 -4.01 14.32 -9.25
N ARG A 224 -3.81 13.88 -10.49
CA ARG A 224 -4.56 14.31 -11.70
C ARG A 224 -5.30 13.15 -12.36
N GLY A 225 -5.69 12.15 -11.60
CA GLY A 225 -6.40 10.96 -12.04
C GLY A 225 -6.64 10.00 -10.89
N PRO A 226 -6.76 8.70 -11.15
CA PRO A 226 -6.97 7.70 -10.12
C PRO A 226 -5.85 7.68 -9.07
N VAL A 227 -6.23 7.59 -7.81
CA VAL A 227 -5.34 7.33 -6.68
C VAL A 227 -5.69 5.95 -6.12
N VAL A 228 -4.72 5.06 -6.11
CA VAL A 228 -4.86 3.70 -5.57
C VAL A 228 -4.39 3.71 -4.12
N PRO A 229 -5.29 3.55 -3.15
CA PRO A 229 -4.91 3.39 -1.75
C PRO A 229 -4.27 2.03 -1.51
N GLY A 230 -3.58 1.84 -0.40
CA GLY A 230 -3.09 0.51 -0.01
C GLY A 230 -4.25 -0.46 0.23
N HIS A 231 -5.34 0.03 0.79
CA HIS A 231 -6.54 -0.75 1.08
C HIS A 231 -7.79 0.00 0.63
N GLY A 232 -8.79 -0.76 0.13
CA GLY A 232 -10.08 -0.22 -0.26
C GLY A 232 -10.25 0.05 -1.75
N ALA A 233 -11.22 0.87 -2.12
CA ALA A 233 -11.50 1.20 -3.50
C ALA A 233 -10.55 2.26 -4.04
N VAL A 234 -10.32 2.27 -5.36
CA VAL A 234 -9.64 3.37 -6.07
C VAL A 234 -10.40 4.67 -5.82
N VAL A 235 -9.67 5.74 -5.52
CA VAL A 235 -10.22 7.05 -5.18
C VAL A 235 -9.68 8.15 -6.10
N ASP A 236 -9.98 9.40 -5.78
CA ASP A 236 -9.53 10.58 -6.54
C ASP A 236 -8.88 11.64 -5.61
N ALA A 237 -8.46 12.75 -6.20
CA ALA A 237 -7.89 13.87 -5.47
C ALA A 237 -8.85 14.44 -4.40
N ALA A 238 -10.16 14.43 -4.64
CA ALA A 238 -11.13 14.94 -3.67
C ALA A 238 -11.14 14.09 -2.40
N PHE A 239 -11.04 12.77 -2.52
CA PHE A 239 -10.91 11.85 -1.39
C PHE A 239 -9.62 12.12 -0.61
N VAL A 240 -8.48 12.27 -1.30
CA VAL A 240 -7.19 12.59 -0.66
C VAL A 240 -7.28 13.90 0.13
N GLY A 241 -7.95 14.91 -0.44
CA GLY A 241 -8.22 16.17 0.23
C GLY A 241 -9.09 15.98 1.49
N ALA A 242 -10.15 15.18 1.42
CA ALA A 242 -11.02 14.89 2.55
C ALA A 242 -10.28 14.15 3.67
N GLN A 243 -9.53 13.10 3.36
CA GLN A 243 -8.71 12.39 4.35
C GLN A 243 -7.67 13.31 5.01
N ARG A 244 -7.09 14.25 4.24
CA ARG A 244 -6.18 15.25 4.80
C ARG A 244 -6.88 16.12 5.85
N GLU A 245 -8.09 16.58 5.59
CA GLU A 245 -8.87 17.38 6.56
C GLU A 245 -9.23 16.58 7.81
N GLU A 246 -9.55 15.30 7.67
CA GLU A 246 -9.77 14.38 8.81
C GLU A 246 -8.50 14.23 9.66
N LEU A 247 -7.32 14.07 9.04
CA LEU A 247 -6.05 14.01 9.77
C LEU A 247 -5.71 15.32 10.48
N LEU A 248 -6.06 16.47 9.88
CA LEU A 248 -5.94 17.77 10.57
C LEU A 248 -6.87 17.86 11.79
N ALA A 249 -8.09 17.32 11.69
CA ALA A 249 -9.02 17.25 12.81
C ALA A 249 -8.51 16.31 13.93
N VAL A 250 -7.94 15.14 13.56
CA VAL A 250 -7.24 14.25 14.51
C VAL A 250 -6.16 15.01 15.25
N LEU A 251 -5.29 15.68 14.52
CA LEU A 251 -4.18 16.44 15.10
C LEU A 251 -4.66 17.56 16.03
N ALA A 252 -5.71 18.28 15.65
CA ALA A 252 -6.30 19.32 16.46
C ALA A 252 -6.89 18.77 17.76
N ALA A 253 -7.65 17.67 17.70
CA ALA A 253 -8.25 17.02 18.86
C ALA A 253 -7.19 16.49 19.84
N VAL A 254 -6.14 15.84 19.31
CA VAL A 254 -5.03 15.30 20.11
C VAL A 254 -4.24 16.42 20.78
N ARG A 255 -3.90 17.48 20.06
CA ARG A 255 -3.19 18.65 20.61
C ARG A 255 -4.00 19.39 21.68
N ALA A 256 -5.32 19.40 21.56
CA ALA A 256 -6.21 19.98 22.56
C ALA A 256 -6.39 19.08 23.81
N GLY A 257 -5.80 17.88 23.84
CA GLY A 257 -6.00 16.91 24.92
C GLY A 257 -7.41 16.28 24.93
N ARG A 258 -8.13 16.35 23.83
CA ARG A 258 -9.52 15.89 23.68
C ARG A 258 -9.65 14.90 22.49
N PRO A 259 -8.92 13.77 22.49
CA PRO A 259 -8.95 12.85 21.36
C PRO A 259 -10.34 12.26 21.07
N HIS A 260 -11.24 12.23 22.07
CA HIS A 260 -12.63 11.79 21.91
C HIS A 260 -13.50 12.72 21.03
N GLU A 261 -13.03 13.90 20.70
CA GLU A 261 -13.68 14.84 19.78
C GLU A 261 -13.18 14.71 18.33
N GLY A 262 -12.26 13.78 18.06
CA GLY A 262 -11.74 13.52 16.71
C GLY A 262 -12.72 12.76 15.81
N PRO A 263 -12.42 12.65 14.52
CA PRO A 263 -13.35 12.12 13.51
C PRO A 263 -13.53 10.61 13.56
N TYR A 264 -12.65 9.87 14.24
CA TYR A 264 -12.65 8.43 14.29
C TYR A 264 -13.12 7.88 15.64
N ASP A 265 -13.31 6.57 15.72
CA ASP A 265 -13.70 5.90 16.96
C ASP A 265 -12.64 6.07 18.07
N ALA A 266 -13.08 5.84 19.32
CA ALA A 266 -12.22 6.07 20.49
C ALA A 266 -10.98 5.18 20.54
N ALA A 267 -10.97 4.01 19.89
CA ALA A 267 -9.81 3.13 19.82
C ALA A 267 -8.76 3.72 18.86
N THR A 268 -9.17 4.07 17.67
CA THR A 268 -8.35 4.73 16.65
C THR A 268 -7.74 6.03 17.18
N MET A 269 -8.57 6.89 17.80
CA MET A 269 -8.10 8.16 18.35
C MET A 269 -7.13 7.99 19.53
N ARG A 270 -7.23 6.92 20.31
CA ARG A 270 -6.24 6.61 21.36
C ARG A 270 -4.88 6.24 20.75
N VAL A 271 -4.87 5.45 19.68
CA VAL A 271 -3.63 5.10 18.97
C VAL A 271 -2.99 6.35 18.41
N ALA A 272 -3.75 7.18 17.67
CA ALA A 272 -3.26 8.46 17.15
C ALA A 272 -2.68 9.37 18.24
N ALA A 273 -3.34 9.44 19.40
CA ALA A 273 -2.89 10.26 20.54
C ALA A 273 -1.61 9.71 21.22
N SER A 274 -1.29 8.45 21.05
CA SER A 274 -0.05 7.84 21.57
C SER A 274 1.18 8.16 20.71
N ARG A 275 0.98 8.71 19.52
CA ARG A 275 2.07 8.99 18.57
C ARG A 275 2.75 10.33 18.85
N PRO A 276 4.04 10.48 18.51
CA PRO A 276 4.73 11.76 18.64
C PRO A 276 4.05 12.84 17.79
N LEU A 277 3.87 14.04 18.38
CA LEU A 277 3.30 15.21 17.70
C LEU A 277 4.35 16.26 17.32
N ARG A 278 5.63 15.83 17.28
CA ARG A 278 6.79 16.70 16.96
C ARG A 278 7.54 16.13 15.78
#